data_1e8ca629fe7d649d9b2e50eeddef6011
#
_entry.id   1e8ca629fe7d649d9b2e50eeddef6011
#
_cell.length_a   1.000
_cell.length_b   1.000
_cell.length_c   1.000
_cell.angle_alpha   90.00
_cell.angle_beta   90.00
_cell.angle_gamma   90.00
#
_symmetry.space_group_name_H-M   'P 1'
#
loop_
_entity.id
_entity.type
_entity.pdbx_description
1 polymer ?
#
loop_
_entity_poly.entity_id
_entity_poly.type
_entity_poly.pdbx_seq_one_letter_code
_entity_poly.pdbx_strand_id
1 'polypeptide(L)'
;MSKLVSMREAIAELAPDGVSVALGLQMEQMIPFAAGHEIIRQKKRGLTLIGPISDILFDQVIAAGCAERVIAAWVGNVMMGSAYNFRRGVEQGSLKAVNLTNFSLALALQAAAMGVPFLPTRTALGSDVARDNDFFAEIESPFADTQISESAARPGGRGRPPLREHAKLHAVKALSPDLTVVHVQRADRDGNAHCWGNFGVLIEGVRAAKRVLVVAEEIVDADVISSDPNRTVIPGFLVNAVVECRYGAHPSPVQGYYGRDNAFFRQYHEHTKTQGESEAWLQRWVYDVADRRAYMNQFGGCRVEDLAVKQHAYAAQTEFGY
;
A
#
# COMPACT_ATOMS: atom_id res chain seq x y z
N MET A 1 -3.29 -21.43 -17.30
CA MET A 1 -1.81 -21.37 -17.36
C MET A 1 -1.32 -20.80 -16.03
N SER A 2 -0.28 -21.39 -15.45
CA SER A 2 0.29 -20.90 -14.19
C SER A 2 0.78 -19.45 -14.35
N LYS A 3 0.44 -18.58 -13.38
CA LYS A 3 0.90 -17.19 -13.29
C LYS A 3 2.12 -17.04 -12.37
N LEU A 4 2.61 -18.15 -11.83
CA LEU A 4 3.76 -18.17 -10.93
C LEU A 4 5.05 -17.88 -11.70
N VAL A 5 5.72 -16.81 -11.32
CA VAL A 5 6.97 -16.30 -11.91
C VAL A 5 7.93 -15.85 -10.81
N SER A 6 9.18 -15.56 -11.15
CA SER A 6 10.12 -14.96 -10.22
C SER A 6 9.80 -13.47 -9.99
N MET A 7 10.22 -12.91 -8.84
CA MET A 7 10.10 -11.48 -8.55
C MET A 7 10.75 -10.62 -9.63
N ARG A 8 11.92 -11.05 -10.12
CA ARG A 8 12.68 -10.34 -11.15
C ARG A 8 11.91 -10.25 -12.46
N GLU A 9 11.33 -11.35 -12.92
CA GLU A 9 10.51 -11.40 -14.14
C GLU A 9 9.25 -10.55 -13.99
N ALA A 10 8.53 -10.71 -12.87
CA ALA A 10 7.32 -9.94 -12.59
C ALA A 10 7.55 -8.42 -12.63
N ILE A 11 8.59 -7.93 -11.96
CA ILE A 11 8.89 -6.48 -11.95
C ILE A 11 9.42 -6.01 -13.31
N ALA A 12 10.22 -6.83 -14.00
CA ALA A 12 10.71 -6.47 -15.33
C ALA A 12 9.57 -6.24 -16.32
N GLU A 13 8.56 -7.11 -16.29
CA GLU A 13 7.42 -7.08 -17.21
C GLU A 13 6.35 -6.06 -16.79
N LEU A 14 5.97 -6.06 -15.49
CA LEU A 14 4.78 -5.35 -15.03
C LEU A 14 5.05 -3.90 -14.62
N ALA A 15 6.31 -3.56 -14.27
CA ALA A 15 6.70 -2.22 -13.83
C ALA A 15 7.72 -1.57 -14.78
N PRO A 16 7.38 -1.25 -16.03
CA PRO A 16 8.24 -0.44 -16.88
C PRO A 16 8.43 0.98 -16.28
N ASP A 17 9.40 1.73 -16.80
CA ASP A 17 9.63 3.12 -16.41
C ASP A 17 8.39 3.99 -16.70
N GLY A 18 8.18 5.01 -15.88
CA GLY A 18 7.11 6.00 -16.04
C GLY A 18 5.71 5.56 -15.59
N VAL A 19 5.53 4.33 -15.13
CA VAL A 19 4.21 3.84 -14.69
C VAL A 19 3.84 4.27 -13.27
N SER A 20 2.55 4.27 -12.99
CA SER A 20 2.02 4.41 -11.65
C SER A 20 1.93 3.05 -10.95
N VAL A 21 2.47 2.97 -9.73
CA VAL A 21 2.54 1.73 -8.94
C VAL A 21 1.90 1.95 -7.58
N ALA A 22 0.84 1.20 -7.30
CA ALA A 22 0.23 1.18 -5.98
C ALA A 22 0.90 0.12 -5.10
N LEU A 23 1.35 0.54 -3.89
CA LEU A 23 2.03 -0.28 -2.89
C LEU A 23 1.53 0.07 -1.49
N GLY A 24 1.57 -0.89 -0.55
CA GLY A 24 1.23 -0.62 0.85
C GLY A 24 -0.24 -0.26 1.08
N LEU A 25 -1.14 -0.90 0.36
CA LEU A 25 -2.58 -0.64 0.39
C LEU A 25 -3.27 -1.08 1.69
N GLN A 26 -2.60 -1.90 2.48
CA GLN A 26 -3.09 -2.46 3.76
C GLN A 26 -2.56 -1.69 4.98
N MET A 27 -2.29 -0.41 4.79
CA MET A 27 -1.71 0.49 5.79
C MET A 27 -0.30 0.04 6.21
N GLU A 28 -0.09 -0.25 7.50
CA GLU A 28 1.22 -0.61 8.04
C GLU A 28 1.58 -2.09 7.91
N GLN A 29 0.62 -2.94 7.52
CA GLN A 29 0.87 -4.37 7.36
C GLN A 29 0.94 -4.79 5.89
N MET A 30 1.61 -5.91 5.65
CA MET A 30 1.73 -6.52 4.33
C MET A 30 2.20 -5.55 3.23
N ILE A 31 3.08 -4.61 3.61
CA ILE A 31 3.73 -3.73 2.65
C ILE A 31 4.70 -4.57 1.80
N PRO A 32 4.61 -4.56 0.47
CA PRO A 32 5.37 -5.48 -0.39
C PRO A 32 6.84 -5.05 -0.58
N PHE A 33 7.62 -5.08 0.53
CA PHE A 33 9.02 -4.66 0.53
C PHE A 33 9.89 -5.41 -0.48
N ALA A 34 9.68 -6.71 -0.64
CA ALA A 34 10.45 -7.49 -1.60
C ALA A 34 10.28 -6.99 -3.04
N ALA A 35 9.05 -6.64 -3.42
CA ALA A 35 8.77 -6.06 -4.74
C ALA A 35 9.34 -4.65 -4.88
N GLY A 36 9.23 -3.81 -3.85
CA GLY A 36 9.84 -2.49 -3.84
C GLY A 36 11.37 -2.55 -3.94
N HIS A 37 12.02 -3.48 -3.24
CA HIS A 37 13.45 -3.71 -3.36
C HIS A 37 13.84 -4.19 -4.77
N GLU A 38 13.01 -4.99 -5.43
CA GLU A 38 13.26 -5.41 -6.80
C GLU A 38 13.11 -4.25 -7.80
N ILE A 39 12.14 -3.36 -7.60
CA ILE A 39 12.01 -2.10 -8.35
C ILE A 39 13.32 -1.29 -8.25
N ILE A 40 13.88 -1.18 -7.05
CA ILE A 40 15.14 -0.48 -6.80
C ILE A 40 16.31 -1.20 -7.49
N ARG A 41 16.45 -2.52 -7.35
CA ARG A 41 17.52 -3.31 -7.98
C ARG A 41 17.52 -3.20 -9.50
N GLN A 42 16.33 -3.16 -10.11
CA GLN A 42 16.17 -2.95 -11.55
C GLN A 42 16.32 -1.48 -11.98
N LYS A 43 16.55 -0.58 -11.01
CA LYS A 43 16.76 0.86 -11.25
C LYS A 43 15.65 1.50 -12.07
N LYS A 44 14.39 1.14 -11.81
CA LYS A 44 13.23 1.73 -12.47
C LYS A 44 13.21 3.25 -12.27
N ARG A 45 12.63 3.98 -13.23
CA ARG A 45 12.64 5.46 -13.23
C ARG A 45 11.25 6.04 -13.52
N GLY A 46 11.06 7.30 -13.11
CA GLY A 46 9.87 8.07 -13.44
C GLY A 46 8.58 7.53 -12.83
N LEU A 47 8.66 6.74 -11.75
CA LEU A 47 7.48 6.10 -11.18
C LEU A 47 6.61 7.10 -10.41
N THR A 48 5.29 6.90 -10.51
CA THR A 48 4.31 7.50 -9.61
C THR A 48 3.94 6.48 -8.53
N LEU A 49 4.32 6.73 -7.30
CA LEU A 49 3.95 5.87 -6.16
C LEU A 49 2.56 6.23 -5.63
N ILE A 50 1.73 5.23 -5.39
CA ILE A 50 0.37 5.39 -4.88
C ILE A 50 0.18 4.52 -3.63
N GLY A 51 -0.30 5.12 -2.55
CA GLY A 51 -0.64 4.36 -1.34
C GLY A 51 -1.08 5.26 -0.19
N PRO A 52 -1.96 4.77 0.70
CA PRO A 52 -2.39 5.56 1.85
C PRO A 52 -1.23 5.82 2.82
N ILE A 53 -0.54 4.76 3.20
CA ILE A 53 0.63 4.75 4.07
C ILE A 53 1.52 3.60 3.59
N SER A 54 2.75 3.88 3.19
CA SER A 54 3.69 2.83 2.75
C SER A 54 4.97 2.79 3.57
N ASP A 55 4.90 3.40 4.75
CA ASP A 55 5.96 3.44 5.75
C ASP A 55 7.32 3.79 5.09
N ILE A 56 8.39 3.12 5.44
CA ILE A 56 9.74 3.39 4.91
C ILE A 56 9.94 2.88 3.47
N LEU A 57 9.03 2.07 2.90
CA LEU A 57 9.22 1.57 1.53
C LEU A 57 9.23 2.71 0.50
N PHE A 58 8.28 3.64 0.59
CA PHE A 58 8.28 4.78 -0.32
C PHE A 58 9.54 5.62 -0.18
N ASP A 59 10.00 5.84 1.04
CA ASP A 59 11.23 6.60 1.29
C ASP A 59 12.47 5.93 0.66
N GLN A 60 12.54 4.59 0.70
CA GLN A 60 13.62 3.82 0.03
C GLN A 60 13.55 3.92 -1.49
N VAL A 61 12.35 3.80 -2.09
CA VAL A 61 12.16 3.91 -3.55
C VAL A 61 12.51 5.32 -4.04
N ILE A 62 12.18 6.35 -3.23
CA ILE A 62 12.54 7.75 -3.49
C ILE A 62 14.06 7.95 -3.36
N ALA A 63 14.68 7.43 -2.30
CA ALA A 63 16.12 7.51 -2.08
C ALA A 63 16.93 6.91 -3.25
N ALA A 64 16.41 5.82 -3.85
CA ALA A 64 16.98 5.18 -5.03
C ALA A 64 16.78 6.00 -6.33
N GLY A 65 16.07 7.12 -6.29
CA GLY A 65 15.75 7.94 -7.47
C GLY A 65 14.81 7.25 -8.45
N CYS A 66 13.98 6.30 -7.98
CA CYS A 66 13.04 5.58 -8.84
C CYS A 66 11.72 6.33 -9.04
N ALA A 67 11.33 7.18 -8.09
CA ALA A 67 10.07 7.90 -8.10
C ALA A 67 10.26 9.39 -8.42
N GLU A 68 9.34 9.95 -9.20
CA GLU A 68 9.23 11.39 -9.46
C GLU A 68 7.92 11.99 -8.93
N ARG A 69 6.95 11.14 -8.57
CA ARG A 69 5.66 11.55 -8.03
C ARG A 69 5.19 10.60 -6.94
N VAL A 70 4.53 11.16 -5.94
CA VAL A 70 3.84 10.40 -4.88
C VAL A 70 2.41 10.91 -4.74
N ILE A 71 1.44 10.00 -4.71
CA ILE A 71 0.03 10.24 -4.40
C ILE A 71 -0.27 9.47 -3.13
N ALA A 72 -0.33 10.16 -2.00
CA ALA A 72 -0.45 9.52 -0.70
C ALA A 72 -1.20 10.39 0.32
N ALA A 73 -1.69 9.75 1.37
CA ALA A 73 -2.19 10.47 2.53
C ALA A 73 -1.04 10.84 3.48
N TRP A 74 -0.05 9.97 3.57
CA TRP A 74 1.10 10.20 4.42
C TRP A 74 2.31 9.37 3.95
N VAL A 75 3.50 9.96 4.03
CA VAL A 75 4.77 9.28 3.75
C VAL A 75 5.69 9.47 4.95
N GLY A 76 6.10 8.38 5.57
CA GLY A 76 6.97 8.44 6.74
C GLY A 76 7.13 7.10 7.43
N ASN A 77 7.98 7.08 8.45
CA ASN A 77 8.11 5.99 9.39
C ASN A 77 7.05 6.17 10.49
N VAL A 78 6.08 5.29 10.57
CA VAL A 78 4.93 5.44 11.48
C VAL A 78 5.37 5.57 12.94
N MET A 79 6.40 4.86 13.38
CA MET A 79 6.92 4.98 14.73
C MET A 79 7.78 6.23 14.96
N MET A 80 8.57 6.62 13.96
CA MET A 80 9.65 7.59 14.14
C MET A 80 9.36 8.95 13.49
N GLY A 81 8.29 9.05 12.68
CA GLY A 81 7.85 10.29 12.05
C GLY A 81 8.43 10.47 10.65
N SER A 82 9.23 11.50 10.42
CA SER A 82 9.62 11.94 9.07
C SER A 82 10.33 10.90 8.22
N ALA A 83 9.94 10.83 6.94
CA ALA A 83 10.71 10.22 5.87
C ALA A 83 11.69 11.25 5.32
N TYR A 84 12.97 11.05 5.53
CA TYR A 84 13.98 12.07 5.21
C TYR A 84 14.21 12.24 3.70
N ASN A 85 14.14 11.16 2.94
CA ASN A 85 14.34 11.21 1.49
C ASN A 85 13.13 11.83 0.79
N PHE A 86 11.92 11.48 1.22
CA PHE A 86 10.69 12.12 0.75
C PHE A 86 10.75 13.64 0.99
N ARG A 87 11.08 14.05 2.21
CA ARG A 87 11.18 15.45 2.58
C ARG A 87 12.19 16.20 1.72
N ARG A 88 13.41 15.66 1.58
CA ARG A 88 14.45 16.24 0.71
C ARG A 88 13.99 16.35 -0.75
N GLY A 89 13.36 15.30 -1.27
CA GLY A 89 12.86 15.29 -2.65
C GLY A 89 11.82 16.39 -2.91
N VAL A 90 10.90 16.60 -1.98
CA VAL A 90 9.89 17.68 -2.07
C VAL A 90 10.54 19.06 -1.92
N GLU A 91 11.41 19.26 -0.94
CA GLU A 91 12.10 20.54 -0.67
C GLU A 91 13.01 20.95 -1.84
N GLN A 92 13.65 20.00 -2.51
CA GLN A 92 14.49 20.21 -3.68
C GLN A 92 13.73 20.30 -5.01
N GLY A 93 12.43 20.05 -5.00
CA GLY A 93 11.60 20.03 -6.21
C GLY A 93 11.83 18.84 -7.15
N SER A 94 12.57 17.83 -6.72
CA SER A 94 12.84 16.61 -7.50
C SER A 94 11.71 15.57 -7.39
N LEU A 95 10.80 15.73 -6.44
CA LEU A 95 9.64 14.87 -6.20
C LEU A 95 8.36 15.68 -6.10
N LYS A 96 7.36 15.34 -6.91
CA LYS A 96 6.02 15.93 -6.82
C LYS A 96 5.15 15.15 -5.85
N ALA A 97 4.74 15.78 -4.75
CA ALA A 97 3.78 15.22 -3.81
C ALA A 97 2.36 15.68 -4.13
N VAL A 98 1.41 14.74 -4.18
CA VAL A 98 -0.02 14.99 -4.29
C VAL A 98 -0.68 14.46 -3.03
N ASN A 99 -1.23 15.37 -2.23
CA ASN A 99 -1.79 15.04 -0.93
C ASN A 99 -3.26 14.63 -1.08
N LEU A 100 -3.58 13.44 -0.63
CA LEU A 100 -4.94 12.97 -0.43
C LEU A 100 -5.12 12.61 1.06
N THR A 101 -6.34 12.60 1.54
CA THR A 101 -6.62 11.91 2.81
C THR A 101 -6.72 10.40 2.56
N ASN A 102 -6.57 9.57 3.59
CA ASN A 102 -6.81 8.13 3.44
C ASN A 102 -8.19 7.87 2.82
N PHE A 103 -9.20 8.62 3.22
CA PHE A 103 -10.55 8.45 2.71
C PHE A 103 -10.70 8.93 1.26
N SER A 104 -10.13 10.08 0.87
CA SER A 104 -10.21 10.53 -0.52
C SER A 104 -9.40 9.64 -1.47
N LEU A 105 -8.28 9.05 -1.01
CA LEU A 105 -7.56 8.04 -1.79
C LEU A 105 -8.41 6.77 -1.96
N ALA A 106 -9.08 6.32 -0.90
CA ALA A 106 -10.01 5.19 -0.99
C ALA A 106 -11.14 5.46 -1.99
N LEU A 107 -11.74 6.66 -1.96
CA LEU A 107 -12.76 7.06 -2.93
C LEU A 107 -12.23 7.10 -4.37
N ALA A 108 -11.01 7.60 -4.57
CA ALA A 108 -10.39 7.67 -5.91
C ALA A 108 -10.17 6.26 -6.50
N LEU A 109 -9.65 5.33 -5.70
CA LEU A 109 -9.51 3.93 -6.10
C LEU A 109 -10.87 3.24 -6.28
N GLN A 110 -11.82 3.49 -5.38
CA GLN A 110 -13.18 2.94 -5.47
C GLN A 110 -13.90 3.42 -6.73
N ALA A 111 -13.77 4.70 -7.10
CA ALA A 111 -14.34 5.23 -8.33
C ALA A 111 -13.81 4.47 -9.56
N ALA A 112 -12.51 4.26 -9.64
CA ALA A 112 -11.89 3.49 -10.72
C ALA A 112 -12.33 2.02 -10.70
N ALA A 113 -12.40 1.39 -9.52
CA ALA A 113 -12.86 0.01 -9.35
C ALA A 113 -14.33 -0.19 -9.81
N MET A 114 -15.15 0.84 -9.67
CA MET A 114 -16.55 0.84 -10.11
C MET A 114 -16.71 1.25 -11.60
N GLY A 115 -15.65 1.71 -12.24
CA GLY A 115 -15.72 2.21 -13.62
C GLY A 115 -16.43 3.57 -13.74
N VAL A 116 -16.47 4.36 -12.66
CA VAL A 116 -17.06 5.71 -12.69
C VAL A 116 -15.96 6.78 -12.67
N PRO A 117 -16.16 7.96 -13.27
CA PRO A 117 -15.11 8.97 -13.41
C PRO A 117 -14.76 9.66 -12.07
N PHE A 118 -15.66 9.67 -11.12
CA PHE A 118 -15.48 10.24 -9.79
C PHE A 118 -16.51 9.72 -8.79
N LEU A 119 -16.24 9.94 -7.51
CA LEU A 119 -17.24 9.76 -6.43
C LEU A 119 -17.45 11.09 -5.69
N PRO A 120 -18.73 11.46 -5.40
CA PRO A 120 -19.03 12.66 -4.64
C PRO A 120 -18.79 12.46 -3.15
N THR A 121 -18.30 13.50 -2.46
CA THR A 121 -18.06 13.47 -1.02
C THR A 121 -18.13 14.86 -0.41
N ARG A 122 -18.38 14.92 0.90
CA ARG A 122 -18.20 16.13 1.70
C ARG A 122 -16.82 16.24 2.36
N THR A 123 -16.02 15.19 2.24
CA THR A 123 -14.66 15.17 2.76
C THR A 123 -13.82 16.25 2.10
N ALA A 124 -12.99 16.88 2.91
CA ALA A 124 -12.07 17.96 2.52
C ALA A 124 -12.73 19.28 2.13
N LEU A 125 -14.06 19.45 2.25
CA LEU A 125 -14.71 20.77 2.13
C LEU A 125 -14.12 21.73 3.16
N GLY A 126 -13.65 22.91 2.70
CA GLY A 126 -13.00 23.90 3.54
C GLY A 126 -11.59 23.55 4.02
N SER A 127 -10.99 22.48 3.45
CA SER A 127 -9.63 22.04 3.75
C SER A 127 -8.67 22.42 2.65
N ASP A 128 -7.43 22.75 3.03
CA ASP A 128 -6.35 23.02 2.07
C ASP A 128 -5.93 21.79 1.26
N VAL A 129 -6.29 20.58 1.69
CA VAL A 129 -6.04 19.34 0.93
C VAL A 129 -6.73 19.36 -0.44
N ALA A 130 -7.91 20.01 -0.52
CA ALA A 130 -8.65 20.12 -1.79
C ALA A 130 -8.25 21.36 -2.60
N ARG A 131 -7.55 22.34 -1.96
CA ARG A 131 -7.12 23.56 -2.66
C ARG A 131 -5.98 23.23 -3.61
N ASP A 132 -6.07 23.70 -4.85
CA ASP A 132 -5.04 23.51 -5.89
C ASP A 132 -4.64 22.03 -6.11
N ASN A 133 -5.62 21.14 -5.95
CA ASN A 133 -5.44 19.70 -6.08
C ASN A 133 -6.36 19.12 -7.15
N ASP A 134 -5.76 18.66 -8.26
CA ASP A 134 -6.45 18.14 -9.46
C ASP A 134 -7.35 16.90 -9.19
N PHE A 135 -7.28 16.33 -7.99
CA PHE A 135 -8.15 15.22 -7.59
C PHE A 135 -9.51 15.69 -7.08
N PHE A 136 -9.69 17.00 -6.82
CA PHE A 136 -10.94 17.54 -6.31
C PHE A 136 -11.52 18.56 -7.26
N ALA A 137 -12.80 18.43 -7.56
CA ALA A 137 -13.60 19.46 -8.22
C ALA A 137 -14.82 19.76 -7.34
N GLU A 138 -15.13 21.04 -7.14
CA GLU A 138 -16.36 21.42 -6.46
C GLU A 138 -17.55 21.19 -7.38
N ILE A 139 -18.59 20.52 -6.90
CA ILE A 139 -19.83 20.23 -7.62
C ILE A 139 -21.03 20.54 -6.73
N GLU A 140 -22.19 20.73 -7.35
CA GLU A 140 -23.46 20.83 -6.64
C GLU A 140 -24.17 19.47 -6.60
N SER A 141 -24.80 19.17 -5.46
CA SER A 141 -25.62 17.96 -5.32
C SER A 141 -26.90 18.12 -6.13
N PRO A 142 -27.25 17.18 -7.02
CA PRO A 142 -28.56 17.18 -7.66
C PRO A 142 -29.69 16.81 -6.71
N PHE A 143 -29.37 16.42 -5.48
CA PHE A 143 -30.31 15.96 -4.44
C PHE A 143 -30.24 16.89 -3.23
N ALA A 144 -30.39 18.21 -3.44
CA ALA A 144 -30.25 19.22 -2.40
C ALA A 144 -31.19 18.99 -1.19
N ASP A 145 -32.33 18.34 -1.40
CA ASP A 145 -33.36 18.10 -0.39
C ASP A 145 -33.27 16.73 0.29
N THR A 146 -32.29 15.90 -0.07
CA THR A 146 -32.18 14.57 0.54
C THR A 146 -31.55 14.71 1.93
N GLN A 147 -32.38 14.86 2.94
CA GLN A 147 -32.00 14.63 4.33
C GLN A 147 -31.42 13.23 4.42
N ILE A 148 -30.11 13.11 4.63
CA ILE A 148 -29.53 11.85 5.10
C ILE A 148 -30.17 11.66 6.46
N SER A 149 -31.08 10.67 6.53
CA SER A 149 -32.05 10.48 7.59
C SER A 149 -31.48 10.67 8.99
N GLU A 150 -32.25 11.32 9.85
CA GLU A 150 -32.03 11.45 11.31
C GLU A 150 -31.86 10.09 12.03
N SER A 151 -32.01 8.97 11.34
CA SER A 151 -31.89 7.60 11.89
C SER A 151 -30.49 7.25 12.40
N ALA A 152 -29.48 8.09 12.17
CA ALA A 152 -28.15 7.95 12.77
C ALA A 152 -28.02 8.60 14.15
N ALA A 153 -29.05 9.28 14.65
CA ALA A 153 -29.08 9.77 16.02
C ALA A 153 -29.38 8.61 16.98
N ARG A 154 -28.32 7.93 17.47
CA ARG A 154 -28.46 6.98 18.57
C ARG A 154 -28.94 7.74 19.82
N PRO A 155 -29.93 7.21 20.57
CA PRO A 155 -30.32 7.77 21.86
C PRO A 155 -29.08 7.87 22.79
N GLY A 156 -28.73 9.06 23.24
CA GLY A 156 -27.57 9.30 24.11
C GLY A 156 -26.30 9.77 23.42
N GLY A 157 -26.25 9.84 22.09
CA GLY A 157 -25.15 10.49 21.38
C GLY A 157 -25.34 12.00 21.35
N ARG A 158 -24.29 12.79 21.63
CA ARG A 158 -24.27 14.23 21.32
C ARG A 158 -24.55 14.33 19.81
N GLY A 159 -25.78 14.72 19.46
CA GLY A 159 -26.24 14.80 18.09
C GLY A 159 -25.28 15.64 17.27
N ARG A 160 -24.71 15.09 16.20
CA ARG A 160 -24.18 15.93 15.15
C ARG A 160 -25.34 16.80 14.65
N PRO A 161 -25.16 18.11 14.55
CA PRO A 161 -26.19 18.95 13.98
C PRO A 161 -26.58 18.35 12.63
N PRO A 162 -27.89 18.38 12.26
CA PRO A 162 -28.30 17.93 10.95
C PRO A 162 -27.42 18.61 9.92
N LEU A 163 -26.85 17.79 9.01
CA LEU A 163 -26.02 18.32 7.93
C LEU A 163 -26.94 19.23 7.09
N ARG A 164 -26.94 20.51 7.45
CA ARG A 164 -27.72 21.51 6.72
C ARG A 164 -27.33 21.45 5.26
N GLU A 165 -28.33 21.57 4.42
CA GLU A 165 -28.33 21.82 2.99
C GLU A 165 -27.04 22.49 2.50
N HIS A 166 -26.02 21.72 2.22
CA HIS A 166 -24.93 22.23 1.38
C HIS A 166 -25.01 21.45 0.07
N ALA A 167 -25.58 22.14 -0.92
CA ALA A 167 -25.55 21.70 -2.30
C ALA A 167 -24.11 21.39 -2.77
N LYS A 168 -23.09 21.94 -2.08
CA LYS A 168 -21.68 21.77 -2.41
C LYS A 168 -21.09 20.46 -1.92
N LEU A 169 -20.45 19.75 -2.84
CA LEU A 169 -19.69 18.52 -2.65
C LEU A 169 -18.34 18.64 -3.35
N HIS A 170 -17.41 17.77 -3.04
CA HIS A 170 -16.28 17.48 -3.90
C HIS A 170 -16.54 16.22 -4.74
N ALA A 171 -16.27 16.30 -6.04
CA ALA A 171 -16.03 15.15 -6.87
C ALA A 171 -14.57 14.71 -6.71
N VAL A 172 -14.34 13.51 -6.19
CA VAL A 172 -13.00 12.93 -6.09
C VAL A 172 -12.75 12.11 -7.35
N LYS A 173 -11.78 12.54 -8.15
CA LYS A 173 -11.42 11.93 -9.45
C LYS A 173 -10.97 10.48 -9.28
N ALA A 174 -11.41 9.62 -10.19
CA ALA A 174 -10.98 8.21 -10.23
C ALA A 174 -9.45 8.10 -10.44
N LEU A 175 -8.84 7.16 -9.71
CA LEU A 175 -7.43 6.83 -9.78
C LEU A 175 -7.25 5.36 -10.16
N SER A 176 -6.75 5.09 -11.37
CA SER A 176 -6.47 3.74 -11.85
C SER A 176 -4.95 3.53 -11.95
N PRO A 177 -4.32 2.81 -11.02
CA PRO A 177 -2.91 2.47 -11.10
C PRO A 177 -2.58 1.62 -12.33
N ASP A 178 -1.41 1.85 -12.95
CA ASP A 178 -0.93 0.96 -14.02
C ASP A 178 -0.56 -0.41 -13.48
N LEU A 179 -0.02 -0.45 -12.26
CA LEU A 179 0.29 -1.66 -11.52
C LEU A 179 -0.15 -1.52 -10.07
N THR A 180 -0.83 -2.52 -9.54
CA THR A 180 -1.01 -2.71 -8.10
C THR A 180 -0.22 -3.94 -7.66
N VAL A 181 0.66 -3.75 -6.67
CA VAL A 181 1.41 -4.83 -6.03
C VAL A 181 0.87 -5.03 -4.63
N VAL A 182 0.44 -6.23 -4.34
CA VAL A 182 -0.10 -6.62 -3.03
C VAL A 182 0.69 -7.75 -2.43
N HIS A 183 0.85 -7.74 -1.11
CA HIS A 183 1.35 -8.86 -0.35
C HIS A 183 0.18 -9.57 0.33
N VAL A 184 0.16 -10.89 0.27
CA VAL A 184 -0.91 -11.73 0.82
C VAL A 184 -0.34 -12.92 1.57
N GLN A 185 -1.15 -13.54 2.40
CA GLN A 185 -0.74 -14.73 3.13
C GLN A 185 -0.59 -15.95 2.22
N ARG A 186 -1.56 -16.19 1.33
CA ARG A 186 -1.58 -17.37 0.45
C ARG A 186 -2.11 -17.03 -0.93
N ALA A 187 -1.58 -17.71 -1.93
CA ALA A 187 -2.14 -17.71 -3.28
C ALA A 187 -2.03 -19.10 -3.91
N ASP A 188 -2.86 -19.37 -4.91
CA ASP A 188 -2.65 -20.49 -5.80
C ASP A 188 -1.86 -20.07 -7.06
N ARG A 189 -1.52 -21.03 -7.90
CA ARG A 189 -0.77 -20.79 -9.14
C ARG A 189 -1.55 -20.03 -10.21
N ASP A 190 -2.89 -19.94 -10.06
CA ASP A 190 -3.78 -19.26 -10.99
C ASP A 190 -4.08 -17.83 -10.53
N GLY A 191 -3.59 -17.45 -9.35
CA GLY A 191 -3.67 -16.09 -8.81
C GLY A 191 -4.85 -15.82 -7.90
N ASN A 192 -5.64 -16.84 -7.53
CA ASN A 192 -6.61 -16.65 -6.46
C ASN A 192 -5.87 -16.53 -5.14
N ALA A 193 -6.19 -15.51 -4.36
CA ALA A 193 -5.43 -15.22 -3.15
C ALA A 193 -6.32 -15.08 -1.92
N HIS A 194 -5.89 -15.75 -0.85
CA HIS A 194 -6.39 -15.54 0.49
C HIS A 194 -5.71 -14.36 1.15
N CYS A 195 -6.49 -13.49 1.72
CA CYS A 195 -6.01 -12.40 2.55
C CYS A 195 -6.92 -12.24 3.78
N TRP A 196 -6.32 -11.94 4.93
CA TRP A 196 -7.03 -11.64 6.16
C TRP A 196 -6.26 -10.61 6.99
N GLY A 197 -6.97 -9.99 7.94
CA GLY A 197 -6.45 -8.90 8.74
C GLY A 197 -6.99 -7.55 8.27
N ASN A 198 -6.15 -6.53 8.30
CA ASN A 198 -6.52 -5.21 7.83
C ASN A 198 -6.40 -5.14 6.30
N PHE A 199 -7.47 -4.87 5.62
CA PHE A 199 -7.46 -4.72 4.15
C PHE A 199 -7.11 -3.31 3.69
N GLY A 200 -7.27 -2.30 4.56
CA GLY A 200 -7.08 -0.91 4.13
C GLY A 200 -7.90 -0.57 2.87
N VAL A 201 -7.19 -0.34 1.76
CA VAL A 201 -7.77 -0.11 0.43
C VAL A 201 -7.29 -1.14 -0.60
N LEU A 202 -6.96 -2.35 -0.14
CA LEU A 202 -6.45 -3.44 -0.99
C LEU A 202 -7.45 -3.83 -2.07
N ILE A 203 -8.73 -4.00 -1.70
CA ILE A 203 -9.77 -4.48 -2.62
C ILE A 203 -10.00 -3.45 -3.73
N GLU A 204 -10.12 -2.19 -3.35
CA GLU A 204 -10.28 -1.08 -4.28
C GLU A 204 -9.07 -0.95 -5.20
N GLY A 205 -7.87 -1.02 -4.64
CA GLY A 205 -6.63 -0.88 -5.40
C GLY A 205 -6.38 -2.03 -6.39
N VAL A 206 -6.75 -3.26 -6.03
CA VAL A 206 -6.68 -4.41 -6.95
C VAL A 206 -7.67 -4.26 -8.09
N ARG A 207 -8.91 -3.86 -7.79
CA ARG A 207 -9.97 -3.71 -8.81
C ARG A 207 -9.78 -2.48 -9.69
N ALA A 208 -9.13 -1.43 -9.19
CA ALA A 208 -8.85 -0.21 -9.92
C ALA A 208 -7.68 -0.35 -10.90
N ALA A 209 -6.80 -1.32 -10.69
CA ALA A 209 -5.55 -1.44 -11.42
C ALA A 209 -5.72 -2.00 -12.83
N LYS A 210 -4.82 -1.57 -13.73
CA LYS A 210 -4.71 -2.19 -15.07
C LYS A 210 -4.00 -3.55 -15.00
N ARG A 211 -3.06 -3.72 -14.06
CA ARG A 211 -2.29 -4.95 -13.82
C ARG A 211 -2.13 -5.18 -12.33
N VAL A 212 -2.13 -6.45 -11.91
CA VAL A 212 -2.00 -6.84 -10.50
C VAL A 212 -0.89 -7.87 -10.37
N LEU A 213 0.04 -7.60 -9.45
CA LEU A 213 1.06 -8.54 -8.99
C LEU A 213 0.72 -8.96 -7.55
N VAL A 214 0.54 -10.25 -7.36
CA VAL A 214 0.37 -10.86 -6.03
C VAL A 214 1.72 -11.43 -5.57
N VAL A 215 2.18 -10.98 -4.42
CA VAL A 215 3.32 -11.55 -3.69
C VAL A 215 2.77 -12.33 -2.51
N ALA A 216 3.00 -13.62 -2.42
CA ALA A 216 2.43 -14.48 -1.39
C ALA A 216 3.52 -15.06 -0.48
N GLU A 217 3.20 -15.18 0.82
CA GLU A 217 4.06 -15.92 1.77
C GLU A 217 4.15 -17.40 1.40
N GLU A 218 3.03 -17.96 0.93
CA GLU A 218 2.91 -19.38 0.56
C GLU A 218 2.12 -19.54 -0.75
N ILE A 219 2.60 -20.45 -1.60
CA ILE A 219 1.80 -20.98 -2.71
C ILE A 219 1.18 -22.29 -2.25
N VAL A 220 -0.14 -22.35 -2.34
CA VAL A 220 -0.94 -23.50 -1.92
C VAL A 220 -1.73 -24.08 -3.08
N ASP A 221 -2.25 -25.30 -2.90
CA ASP A 221 -3.11 -25.94 -3.89
C ASP A 221 -4.48 -25.19 -3.99
N ALA A 222 -5.09 -25.24 -5.16
CA ALA A 222 -6.37 -24.59 -5.42
C ALA A 222 -7.49 -25.03 -4.46
N ASP A 223 -7.43 -26.27 -3.99
CA ASP A 223 -8.39 -26.80 -3.02
C ASP A 223 -8.32 -26.09 -1.66
N VAL A 224 -7.13 -25.64 -1.25
CA VAL A 224 -6.95 -24.85 -0.03
C VAL A 224 -7.64 -23.48 -0.18
N ILE A 225 -7.50 -22.86 -1.36
CA ILE A 225 -8.15 -21.57 -1.63
C ILE A 225 -9.67 -21.73 -1.71
N SER A 226 -10.15 -22.74 -2.42
CA SER A 226 -11.59 -22.97 -2.59
C SER A 226 -12.30 -23.43 -1.30
N SER A 227 -11.55 -24.00 -0.35
CA SER A 227 -12.12 -24.43 0.95
C SER A 227 -12.58 -23.26 1.85
N ASP A 228 -12.06 -22.05 1.64
CA ASP A 228 -12.49 -20.84 2.37
C ASP A 228 -12.69 -19.66 1.41
N PRO A 229 -13.83 -19.63 0.69
CA PRO A 229 -14.11 -18.60 -0.30
C PRO A 229 -14.25 -17.20 0.32
N ASN A 230 -14.55 -17.08 1.62
CA ASN A 230 -14.65 -15.78 2.28
C ASN A 230 -13.30 -15.08 2.45
N ARG A 231 -12.19 -15.82 2.40
CA ARG A 231 -10.83 -15.26 2.42
C ARG A 231 -10.27 -14.99 1.02
N THR A 232 -10.93 -15.49 -0.03
CA THR A 232 -10.52 -15.27 -1.42
C THR A 232 -10.94 -13.86 -1.86
N VAL A 233 -10.24 -12.85 -1.34
CA VAL A 233 -10.54 -11.44 -1.63
C VAL A 233 -10.01 -10.98 -2.99
N ILE A 234 -9.01 -11.70 -3.53
CA ILE A 234 -8.43 -11.44 -4.84
C ILE A 234 -8.69 -12.63 -5.75
N PRO A 235 -9.65 -12.53 -6.68
CA PRO A 235 -9.89 -13.59 -7.66
C PRO A 235 -8.81 -13.59 -8.73
N GLY A 236 -8.40 -14.79 -9.14
CA GLY A 236 -7.29 -15.00 -10.07
C GLY A 236 -7.43 -14.25 -11.39
N PHE A 237 -8.65 -14.06 -11.91
CA PHE A 237 -8.86 -13.37 -13.19
C PHE A 237 -8.40 -11.89 -13.17
N LEU A 238 -8.24 -11.25 -12.01
CA LEU A 238 -7.67 -9.90 -11.88
C LEU A 238 -6.14 -9.91 -11.86
N VAL A 239 -5.49 -11.05 -11.61
CA VAL A 239 -4.06 -11.17 -11.35
C VAL A 239 -3.29 -11.47 -12.62
N ASN A 240 -2.23 -10.71 -12.87
CA ASN A 240 -1.33 -10.91 -14.00
C ASN A 240 -0.16 -11.86 -13.67
N ALA A 241 0.40 -11.73 -12.46
CA ALA A 241 1.49 -12.57 -12.01
C ALA A 241 1.39 -12.85 -10.50
N VAL A 242 1.94 -13.99 -10.12
CA VAL A 242 2.07 -14.44 -8.71
C VAL A 242 3.54 -14.72 -8.42
N VAL A 243 4.01 -14.28 -7.27
CA VAL A 243 5.37 -14.54 -6.79
C VAL A 243 5.31 -15.13 -5.39
N GLU A 244 5.91 -16.30 -5.20
CA GLU A 244 6.15 -16.82 -3.86
C GLU A 244 7.33 -16.10 -3.23
N CYS A 245 7.10 -15.47 -2.09
CA CYS A 245 8.15 -14.70 -1.42
C CYS A 245 7.92 -14.67 0.09
N ARG A 246 8.39 -15.71 0.78
CA ARG A 246 8.35 -15.78 2.23
C ARG A 246 9.09 -14.60 2.86
N TYR A 247 8.52 -14.00 3.90
CA TYR A 247 8.99 -12.74 4.49
C TYR A 247 9.04 -11.55 3.51
N GLY A 248 8.25 -11.62 2.44
CA GLY A 248 8.24 -10.59 1.40
C GLY A 248 7.78 -9.22 1.87
N ALA A 249 7.02 -9.15 2.95
CA ALA A 249 6.60 -7.90 3.56
C ALA A 249 7.54 -7.40 4.67
N HIS A 250 8.48 -8.21 5.21
CA HIS A 250 9.39 -7.74 6.26
C HIS A 250 10.08 -6.41 5.86
N PRO A 251 10.17 -5.41 6.72
CA PRO A 251 9.93 -5.38 8.18
C PRO A 251 8.46 -5.16 8.59
N SER A 252 7.54 -5.00 7.64
CA SER A 252 6.11 -4.92 7.88
C SER A 252 5.55 -6.27 8.36
N PRO A 253 4.57 -6.30 9.29
CA PRO A 253 4.02 -7.54 9.79
C PRO A 253 3.10 -8.22 8.76
N VAL A 254 3.00 -9.55 8.88
CA VAL A 254 2.00 -10.35 8.17
C VAL A 254 1.20 -11.15 9.19
N GLN A 255 -0.08 -10.82 9.32
CA GLN A 255 -0.95 -11.44 10.32
C GLN A 255 -1.00 -12.96 10.15
N GLY A 256 -0.72 -13.68 11.24
CA GLY A 256 -0.67 -15.13 11.26
C GLY A 256 0.69 -15.74 10.86
N TYR A 257 1.67 -14.92 10.47
CA TYR A 257 3.02 -15.35 10.07
C TYR A 257 4.12 -14.73 10.91
N TYR A 258 4.20 -13.41 10.99
CA TYR A 258 5.23 -12.70 11.77
C TYR A 258 4.80 -11.29 12.15
N GLY A 259 5.36 -10.80 13.26
CA GLY A 259 5.16 -9.45 13.77
C GLY A 259 5.98 -8.39 13.04
N ARG A 260 5.76 -7.14 13.44
CA ARG A 260 6.49 -5.98 12.92
C ARG A 260 7.91 -5.91 13.48
N ASP A 261 8.93 -5.75 12.64
CA ASP A 261 10.31 -5.55 13.09
C ASP A 261 10.58 -4.06 13.41
N ASN A 262 10.14 -3.63 14.59
CA ASN A 262 10.32 -2.26 15.05
C ASN A 262 11.79 -1.84 15.19
N ALA A 263 12.68 -2.78 15.49
CA ALA A 263 14.11 -2.50 15.56
C ALA A 263 14.67 -2.14 14.18
N PHE A 264 14.21 -2.79 13.11
CA PHE A 264 14.59 -2.44 11.75
C PHE A 264 14.07 -1.07 11.32
N PHE A 265 12.82 -0.75 11.64
CA PHE A 265 12.25 0.57 11.37
C PHE A 265 13.01 1.69 12.09
N ARG A 266 13.45 1.44 13.34
CA ARG A 266 14.28 2.38 14.09
C ARG A 266 15.65 2.55 13.46
N GLN A 267 16.31 1.44 13.10
CA GLN A 267 17.61 1.49 12.41
C GLN A 267 17.53 2.26 11.10
N TYR A 268 16.48 2.06 10.31
CA TYR A 268 16.26 2.85 9.09
C TYR A 268 16.25 4.35 9.39
N HIS A 269 15.44 4.76 10.35
CA HIS A 269 15.33 6.17 10.73
C HIS A 269 16.67 6.77 11.20
N GLU A 270 17.43 6.00 11.97
CA GLU A 270 18.72 6.44 12.51
C GLU A 270 19.81 6.59 11.43
N HIS A 271 19.77 5.73 10.38
CA HIS A 271 20.82 5.60 9.37
C HIS A 271 20.41 6.09 7.98
N THR A 272 19.42 6.97 7.86
CA THR A 272 18.97 7.52 6.57
C THR A 272 18.68 9.02 6.62
N LYS A 273 19.27 9.71 7.60
CA LYS A 273 19.06 11.15 7.80
C LYS A 273 19.67 11.99 6.68
N THR A 274 20.78 11.56 6.14
CA THR A 274 21.48 12.20 5.02
C THR A 274 21.34 11.38 3.74
N GLN A 275 21.65 11.98 2.58
CA GLN A 275 21.66 11.29 1.30
C GLN A 275 22.67 10.14 1.29
N GLY A 276 23.92 10.39 1.76
CA GLY A 276 24.97 9.36 1.80
C GLY A 276 24.63 8.17 2.71
N GLU A 277 23.97 8.41 3.86
CA GLU A 277 23.49 7.35 4.73
C GLU A 277 22.40 6.52 4.05
N SER A 278 21.50 7.17 3.31
CA SER A 278 20.45 6.49 2.55
C SER A 278 21.03 5.63 1.43
N GLU A 279 22.04 6.12 0.73
CA GLU A 279 22.77 5.35 -0.29
C GLU A 279 23.49 4.14 0.32
N ALA A 280 24.15 4.30 1.46
CA ALA A 280 24.80 3.21 2.18
C ALA A 280 23.77 2.16 2.68
N TRP A 281 22.58 2.61 3.13
CA TRP A 281 21.49 1.73 3.50
C TRP A 281 21.01 0.89 2.31
N LEU A 282 20.73 1.54 1.17
CA LEU A 282 20.31 0.87 -0.05
C LEU A 282 21.36 -0.10 -0.57
N GLN A 283 22.64 0.28 -0.51
CA GLN A 283 23.73 -0.60 -0.89
C GLN A 283 23.70 -1.89 -0.07
N ARG A 284 23.68 -1.77 1.24
CA ARG A 284 23.67 -2.92 2.16
C ARG A 284 22.44 -3.79 2.06
N TRP A 285 21.24 -3.19 2.06
CA TRP A 285 20.00 -3.91 2.25
C TRP A 285 19.25 -4.26 0.96
N VAL A 286 19.66 -3.65 -0.16
CA VAL A 286 18.99 -3.86 -1.45
C VAL A 286 19.96 -4.31 -2.53
N TYR A 287 21.06 -3.59 -2.76
CA TYR A 287 21.96 -3.89 -3.88
C TYR A 287 22.92 -5.05 -3.60
N ASP A 288 23.42 -5.19 -2.37
CA ASP A 288 24.35 -6.27 -1.98
C ASP A 288 23.64 -7.59 -1.68
N VAL A 289 22.32 -7.64 -1.80
CA VAL A 289 21.50 -8.83 -1.59
C VAL A 289 20.84 -9.28 -2.89
N ALA A 290 21.09 -10.52 -3.27
CA ALA A 290 20.62 -11.06 -4.55
C ALA A 290 19.08 -11.26 -4.57
N ASP A 291 18.52 -11.67 -3.44
CA ASP A 291 17.11 -12.02 -3.30
C ASP A 291 16.62 -11.87 -1.85
N ARG A 292 15.34 -12.20 -1.62
CA ARG A 292 14.73 -12.10 -0.28
C ARG A 292 15.34 -13.06 0.73
N ARG A 293 15.81 -14.22 0.31
CA ARG A 293 16.49 -15.19 1.18
C ARG A 293 17.82 -14.64 1.68
N ALA A 294 18.62 -14.06 0.77
CA ALA A 294 19.88 -13.42 1.11
C ALA A 294 19.67 -12.23 2.07
N TYR A 295 18.59 -11.45 1.85
CA TYR A 295 18.20 -10.38 2.77
C TYR A 295 17.90 -10.90 4.18
N MET A 296 17.08 -11.94 4.31
CA MET A 296 16.72 -12.51 5.62
C MET A 296 17.91 -13.15 6.33
N ASN A 297 18.87 -13.69 5.61
CA ASN A 297 20.09 -14.29 6.20
C ASN A 297 20.98 -13.26 6.92
N GLN A 298 20.83 -11.94 6.62
CA GLN A 298 21.58 -10.89 7.32
C GLN A 298 21.15 -10.69 8.78
N PHE A 299 19.95 -11.15 9.14
CA PHE A 299 19.41 -10.96 10.50
C PHE A 299 19.86 -12.04 11.48
N GLY A 300 20.38 -13.17 11.00
CA GLY A 300 20.61 -14.35 11.84
C GLY A 300 19.29 -15.06 12.24
N GLY A 301 19.38 -16.36 12.57
CA GLY A 301 18.20 -17.18 12.83
C GLY A 301 17.34 -16.69 13.99
N CYS A 302 17.96 -16.32 15.12
CA CYS A 302 17.24 -15.94 16.34
C CYS A 302 16.27 -14.75 16.12
N ARG A 303 16.68 -13.72 15.38
CA ARG A 303 15.82 -12.55 15.17
C ARG A 303 14.59 -12.85 14.32
N VAL A 304 14.74 -13.72 13.33
CA VAL A 304 13.62 -14.15 12.46
C VAL A 304 12.64 -15.00 13.26
N GLU A 305 13.14 -15.88 14.12
CA GLU A 305 12.34 -16.73 15.01
C GLU A 305 11.57 -15.90 16.05
N ASP A 306 12.15 -14.81 16.55
CA ASP A 306 11.49 -13.92 17.51
C ASP A 306 10.29 -13.18 16.89
N LEU A 307 10.35 -12.87 15.59
CA LEU A 307 9.24 -12.25 14.86
C LEU A 307 8.14 -13.26 14.49
N ALA A 308 8.46 -14.54 14.38
CA ALA A 308 7.51 -15.57 13.95
C ALA A 308 6.37 -15.73 14.97
N VAL A 309 5.16 -15.89 14.46
CA VAL A 309 3.98 -16.17 15.30
C VAL A 309 4.14 -17.56 15.93
N LYS A 310 4.14 -17.58 17.26
CA LYS A 310 4.41 -18.80 18.05
C LYS A 310 3.21 -19.74 18.15
N GLN A 311 2.00 -19.23 17.92
CA GLN A 311 0.77 -20.01 17.87
C GLN A 311 0.11 -19.87 16.51
N HIS A 312 -0.11 -20.99 15.86
CA HIS A 312 -0.77 -21.04 14.56
C HIS A 312 -2.27 -20.73 14.74
N ALA A 313 -2.61 -19.46 14.78
CA ALA A 313 -3.98 -18.99 14.76
C ALA A 313 -4.10 -17.94 13.66
N TYR A 314 -4.89 -18.22 12.64
CA TYR A 314 -5.19 -17.27 11.56
C TYR A 314 -5.71 -15.92 12.08
N ALA A 315 -6.29 -15.92 13.26
CA ALA A 315 -6.82 -14.75 13.94
C ALA A 315 -5.86 -14.19 15.01
N ALA A 316 -4.59 -14.61 15.05
CA ALA A 316 -3.63 -14.04 15.98
C ALA A 316 -3.55 -12.53 15.75
N GLN A 317 -3.69 -11.77 16.84
CA GLN A 317 -3.59 -10.32 16.79
C GLN A 317 -2.21 -9.94 16.26
N THR A 318 -2.16 -9.01 15.31
CA THR A 318 -0.90 -8.46 14.84
C THR A 318 -0.32 -7.56 15.92
N GLU A 319 0.86 -7.87 16.37
CA GLU A 319 1.59 -6.99 17.28
C GLU A 319 2.38 -5.96 16.47
N PHE A 320 2.06 -4.70 16.66
CA PHE A 320 2.76 -3.58 16.04
C PHE A 320 3.93 -3.08 16.89
N GLY A 321 4.01 -3.52 18.17
CA GLY A 321 5.14 -3.25 19.05
C GLY A 321 5.22 -1.82 19.59
N TYR A 322 4.07 -1.12 19.68
CA TYR A 322 3.93 0.19 20.34
C TYR A 322 2.73 0.25 21.25
#